data_bba66ec4534bc6009b9ba9f47d9cddd8
#
_entry.id   bba66ec4534bc6009b9ba9f47d9cddd8
#
_cell.length_a   1.000
_cell.length_b   1.000
_cell.length_c   1.000
_cell.angle_alpha   90.00
_cell.angle_beta   90.00
_cell.angle_gamma   90.00
#
_symmetry.space_group_name_H-M   'P 1'
#
loop_
_entity.id
_entity.type
_entity.pdbx_description
1 polymer ?
#
loop_
_entity_poly.entity_id
_entity_poly.type
_entity_poly.pdbx_seq_one_letter_code
_entity_poly.pdbx_strand_id
1 'polypeptide(L)'
;MVRLSGAFVVPLLVLLACPPLAYSQTAAPAPSAELSTDQIRVFLKDARVTRTRTTAKGVTLPKRLTLSDGNIEHDAVFQAIDERKMVMSLGGGGRQTTTELNFVDSYKYNIAAYEVARLLGLDHMMPVYVERKWGGQVGSISWFVPSLMDESERLKKKIQPPNPTEWNQQMYRMRLFSSLVRDTDRNLTNVLITHQWKVMMIDFTRAFRLQPELMHQKDLAKIDRNLLAKMESLTRDSVKEATKDFLMPGELDAMMKRRDLLVAHFKKLIAELGEEKVLY
;
A
#
# COMPACT_ATOMS: atom_id res chain seq x y z
N MET A 1 -62.15 47.73 67.66
CA MET A 1 -60.72 47.76 67.37
C MET A 1 -60.08 46.47 67.79
N VAL A 2 -59.86 45.55 66.94
CA VAL A 2 -59.23 44.24 67.24
C VAL A 2 -57.93 44.13 66.40
N ARG A 3 -56.80 44.02 67.08
CA ARG A 3 -55.50 43.77 66.45
C ARG A 3 -55.28 42.29 66.33
N LEU A 4 -55.16 41.80 65.12
CA LEU A 4 -54.71 40.44 64.81
C LEU A 4 -53.20 40.45 64.58
N SER A 5 -52.49 39.73 65.45
CA SER A 5 -51.05 39.43 65.33
C SER A 5 -50.88 38.20 64.50
N GLY A 6 -50.30 38.38 63.27
CA GLY A 6 -49.93 37.26 62.43
C GLY A 6 -48.55 36.76 62.76
N ALA A 7 -48.45 35.50 63.14
CA ALA A 7 -47.15 34.79 63.30
C ALA A 7 -46.65 34.28 61.95
N PHE A 8 -45.46 34.74 61.53
CA PHE A 8 -44.76 34.23 60.34
C PHE A 8 -44.01 32.95 60.73
N VAL A 9 -44.40 31.83 60.12
CA VAL A 9 -43.67 30.58 60.20
C VAL A 9 -42.70 30.55 58.99
N VAL A 10 -41.39 30.57 59.27
CA VAL A 10 -40.35 30.41 58.23
C VAL A 10 -40.06 28.90 58.09
N PRO A 11 -40.21 28.30 56.92
CA PRO A 11 -39.81 26.90 56.74
C PRO A 11 -38.30 26.81 56.58
N LEU A 12 -37.67 25.98 57.43
CA LEU A 12 -36.26 25.62 57.38
C LEU A 12 -36.03 24.65 56.21
N LEU A 13 -35.40 25.15 55.14
CA LEU A 13 -35.01 24.33 53.98
C LEU A 13 -33.74 23.55 54.31
N VAL A 14 -33.87 22.26 54.57
CA VAL A 14 -32.73 21.37 54.72
C VAL A 14 -32.18 21.01 53.36
N LEU A 15 -31.06 21.61 52.96
CA LEU A 15 -30.28 21.24 51.76
C LEU A 15 -29.54 19.92 52.06
N LEU A 16 -30.03 18.83 51.51
CA LEU A 16 -29.31 17.56 51.40
C LEU A 16 -28.19 17.71 50.36
N ALA A 17 -26.96 17.83 50.82
CA ALA A 17 -25.77 17.81 49.98
C ALA A 17 -25.56 16.37 49.49
N CYS A 18 -25.88 16.08 48.20
CA CYS A 18 -25.42 14.86 47.53
C CYS A 18 -23.91 14.94 47.30
N PRO A 19 -23.13 13.91 47.63
CA PRO A 19 -21.72 13.88 47.25
C PRO A 19 -21.59 13.73 45.72
N PRO A 20 -20.60 14.39 45.11
CA PRO A 20 -20.38 14.25 43.67
C PRO A 20 -19.97 12.81 43.36
N LEU A 21 -20.70 12.16 42.47
CA LEU A 21 -20.31 10.88 41.86
C LEU A 21 -18.97 11.12 41.14
N ALA A 22 -17.91 10.53 41.68
CA ALA A 22 -16.61 10.46 41.03
C ALA A 22 -16.77 9.62 39.76
N TYR A 23 -16.88 10.30 38.60
CA TYR A 23 -16.72 9.65 37.32
C TYR A 23 -15.27 9.15 37.23
N SER A 24 -15.08 7.85 37.35
CA SER A 24 -13.82 7.19 37.02
C SER A 24 -13.60 7.40 35.54
N GLN A 25 -12.71 8.33 35.18
CA GLN A 25 -12.21 8.42 33.82
C GLN A 25 -11.43 7.13 33.54
N THR A 26 -12.04 6.17 32.86
CA THR A 26 -11.31 5.11 32.20
C THR A 26 -10.34 5.80 31.25
N ALA A 27 -9.05 5.73 31.62
CA ALA A 27 -7.98 6.22 30.74
C ALA A 27 -8.17 5.64 29.34
N ALA A 28 -8.23 6.51 28.34
CA ALA A 28 -8.20 6.08 26.95
C ALA A 28 -6.98 5.14 26.77
N PRO A 29 -7.12 4.00 26.09
CA PRO A 29 -6.00 3.13 25.85
C PRO A 29 -4.87 3.96 25.22
N ALA A 30 -3.67 3.86 25.79
CA ALA A 30 -2.49 4.50 25.26
C ALA A 30 -2.39 4.16 23.75
N PRO A 31 -2.01 5.10 22.87
CA PRO A 31 -1.86 4.82 21.47
C PRO A 31 -0.91 3.62 21.36
N SER A 32 -1.39 2.53 20.76
CA SER A 32 -0.56 1.35 20.49
C SER A 32 0.62 1.85 19.67
N ALA A 33 1.84 1.70 20.18
CA ALA A 33 3.05 2.07 19.45
C ALA A 33 2.98 1.43 18.08
N GLU A 34 3.06 2.25 17.02
CA GLU A 34 3.09 1.73 15.65
C GLU A 34 4.28 0.78 15.52
N LEU A 35 4.03 -0.42 15.03
CA LEU A 35 5.08 -1.42 14.83
C LEU A 35 6.08 -0.91 13.78
N SER A 36 7.37 -1.10 14.06
CA SER A 36 8.40 -0.87 13.04
C SER A 36 8.25 -1.87 11.89
N THR A 37 8.78 -1.53 10.73
CA THR A 37 8.81 -2.42 9.56
C THR A 37 9.41 -3.78 9.89
N ASP A 38 10.48 -3.83 10.69
CA ASP A 38 11.12 -5.09 11.07
C ASP A 38 10.24 -5.92 12.01
N GLN A 39 9.53 -5.29 12.93
CA GLN A 39 8.55 -5.97 13.78
C GLN A 39 7.40 -6.55 12.95
N ILE A 40 6.89 -5.79 11.97
CA ILE A 40 5.87 -6.27 11.03
C ILE A 40 6.40 -7.47 10.23
N ARG A 41 7.64 -7.43 9.75
CA ARG A 41 8.25 -8.55 9.01
C ARG A 41 8.36 -9.81 9.85
N VAL A 42 8.80 -9.71 11.09
CA VAL A 42 8.87 -10.83 12.04
C VAL A 42 7.46 -11.38 12.30
N PHE A 43 6.51 -10.51 12.61
CA PHE A 43 5.12 -10.90 12.85
C PHE A 43 4.51 -11.64 11.65
N LEU A 44 4.68 -11.13 10.43
CA LEU A 44 4.18 -11.77 9.22
C LEU A 44 4.79 -13.16 8.99
N LYS A 45 6.06 -13.37 9.35
CA LYS A 45 6.75 -14.66 9.19
C LYS A 45 6.30 -15.69 10.24
N ASP A 46 6.19 -15.27 11.50
CA ASP A 46 6.20 -16.17 12.64
C ASP A 46 4.86 -16.28 13.38
N ALA A 47 4.02 -15.24 13.34
CA ALA A 47 2.74 -15.22 14.05
C ALA A 47 1.80 -16.34 13.59
N ARG A 48 1.09 -16.95 14.55
CA ARG A 48 0.18 -18.06 14.29
C ARG A 48 -1.05 -17.60 13.50
N VAL A 49 -1.45 -18.36 12.48
CA VAL A 49 -2.73 -18.15 11.79
C VAL A 49 -3.87 -18.64 12.69
N THR A 50 -4.74 -17.72 13.08
CA THR A 50 -5.91 -17.99 13.94
C THR A 50 -7.20 -18.14 13.15
N ARG A 51 -7.29 -17.46 11.97
CA ARG A 51 -8.47 -17.52 11.11
C ARG A 51 -8.07 -17.39 9.64
N THR A 52 -8.83 -18.03 8.76
CA THR A 52 -8.68 -17.94 7.31
C THR A 52 -9.99 -17.54 6.67
N ARG A 53 -9.94 -16.60 5.72
CA ARG A 53 -11.08 -16.20 4.89
C ARG A 53 -10.66 -16.19 3.42
N THR A 54 -11.54 -16.61 2.53
CA THR A 54 -11.32 -16.40 1.08
C THR A 54 -11.70 -14.96 0.74
N THR A 55 -10.88 -14.27 -0.04
CA THR A 55 -11.22 -12.94 -0.53
C THR A 55 -12.25 -13.05 -1.64
N ALA A 56 -13.22 -12.13 -1.65
CA ALA A 56 -14.27 -12.10 -2.68
C ALA A 56 -13.78 -11.52 -4.02
N LYS A 57 -12.58 -10.95 -4.06
CA LYS A 57 -11.97 -10.30 -5.24
C LYS A 57 -10.61 -10.94 -5.56
N GLY A 58 -10.31 -11.09 -6.83
CA GLY A 58 -9.02 -11.54 -7.36
C GLY A 58 -9.11 -12.87 -8.10
N VAL A 59 -8.53 -12.95 -9.30
CA VAL A 59 -8.49 -14.16 -10.15
C VAL A 59 -7.59 -15.23 -9.51
N THR A 60 -6.57 -14.83 -8.79
CA THR A 60 -5.58 -15.69 -8.11
C THR A 60 -6.01 -16.16 -6.70
N LEU A 61 -7.24 -15.84 -6.28
CA LEU A 61 -7.85 -16.23 -5.01
C LEU A 61 -6.90 -16.00 -3.79
N PRO A 62 -6.44 -14.78 -3.54
CA PRO A 62 -5.64 -14.51 -2.36
C PRO A 62 -6.43 -14.89 -1.09
N LYS A 63 -5.72 -15.34 -0.05
CA LYS A 63 -6.32 -15.69 1.24
C LYS A 63 -6.10 -14.57 2.24
N ARG A 64 -7.15 -14.13 2.90
CA ARG A 64 -7.04 -13.26 4.06
C ARG A 64 -6.88 -14.13 5.32
N LEU A 65 -5.75 -13.95 5.98
CA LEU A 65 -5.38 -14.67 7.20
C LEU A 65 -5.42 -13.69 8.37
N THR A 66 -5.99 -14.11 9.49
CA THR A 66 -5.81 -13.40 10.76
C THR A 66 -4.64 -14.05 11.48
N LEU A 67 -3.64 -13.26 11.85
CA LEU A 67 -2.42 -13.68 12.51
C LEU A 67 -2.41 -13.19 13.96
N SER A 68 -1.82 -13.98 14.89
CA SER A 68 -1.60 -13.56 16.28
C SER A 68 -0.29 -14.11 16.82
N ASP A 69 0.47 -13.29 17.54
CA ASP A 69 1.64 -13.69 18.31
C ASP A 69 1.35 -13.78 19.83
N GLY A 70 0.08 -13.58 20.21
CA GLY A 70 -0.36 -13.54 21.60
C GLY A 70 -0.46 -12.12 22.18
N ASN A 71 0.26 -11.14 21.62
CA ASN A 71 0.21 -9.73 22.03
C ASN A 71 -0.66 -8.89 21.11
N ILE A 72 -0.53 -9.14 19.81
CA ILE A 72 -1.31 -8.46 18.77
C ILE A 72 -2.00 -9.47 17.88
N GLU A 73 -3.13 -9.04 17.32
CA GLU A 73 -3.83 -9.74 16.26
C GLU A 73 -3.99 -8.80 15.05
N HIS A 74 -3.59 -9.26 13.86
CA HIS A 74 -3.70 -8.47 12.64
C HIS A 74 -3.98 -9.35 11.44
N ASP A 75 -4.71 -8.81 10.47
CA ASP A 75 -4.97 -9.51 9.21
C ASP A 75 -3.79 -9.37 8.23
N ALA A 76 -3.60 -10.39 7.43
CA ALA A 76 -2.60 -10.45 6.37
C ALA A 76 -3.21 -11.04 5.09
N VAL A 77 -2.59 -10.77 3.95
CA VAL A 77 -3.00 -11.34 2.66
C VAL A 77 -1.91 -12.29 2.18
N PHE A 78 -2.29 -13.54 1.91
CA PHE A 78 -1.38 -14.59 1.40
C PHE A 78 -1.69 -14.89 -0.06
N GLN A 79 -0.65 -14.91 -0.91
CA GLN A 79 -0.69 -15.29 -2.32
C GLN A 79 0.43 -16.27 -2.61
N ALA A 80 0.11 -17.41 -3.27
CA ALA A 80 1.07 -18.47 -3.60
C ALA A 80 1.15 -18.74 -5.12
N ILE A 81 0.59 -17.86 -5.95
CA ILE A 81 0.67 -18.01 -7.42
C ILE A 81 2.12 -17.93 -7.86
N ASP A 82 2.59 -18.87 -8.67
CA ASP A 82 3.91 -18.86 -9.32
C ASP A 82 3.81 -19.57 -10.68
N GLU A 83 3.17 -18.90 -11.64
CA GLU A 83 2.92 -19.42 -12.97
C GLU A 83 3.83 -18.77 -14.02
N ARG A 84 4.42 -19.59 -14.90
CA ARG A 84 5.17 -19.16 -16.08
C ARG A 84 4.64 -19.90 -17.30
N LYS A 85 4.26 -19.18 -18.35
CA LYS A 85 3.75 -19.73 -19.60
C LYS A 85 4.42 -19.03 -20.79
N MET A 86 4.86 -19.78 -21.79
CA MET A 86 5.45 -19.19 -22.99
C MET A 86 4.43 -18.31 -23.73
N VAL A 87 3.18 -18.74 -23.75
CA VAL A 87 2.06 -18.04 -24.38
C VAL A 87 0.85 -18.11 -23.45
N MET A 88 0.21 -16.98 -23.21
CA MET A 88 -1.04 -16.88 -22.46
C MET A 88 -2.04 -16.05 -23.25
N SER A 89 -3.24 -16.59 -23.44
CA SER A 89 -4.37 -15.84 -23.97
C SER A 89 -5.11 -15.15 -22.83
N LEU A 90 -5.15 -13.82 -22.87
CA LEU A 90 -5.82 -12.98 -21.89
C LEU A 90 -7.10 -12.41 -22.51
N GLY A 91 -8.21 -12.57 -21.83
CA GLY A 91 -9.51 -12.10 -22.29
C GLY A 91 -10.51 -13.27 -22.36
N GLY A 92 -11.78 -12.94 -22.36
CA GLY A 92 -12.93 -13.85 -22.38
C GLY A 92 -14.18 -13.06 -21.99
N GLY A 93 -15.39 -13.62 -22.23
CA GLY A 93 -16.63 -12.96 -21.83
C GLY A 93 -16.92 -11.66 -22.61
N GLY A 94 -16.62 -11.61 -23.91
CA GLY A 94 -16.94 -10.46 -24.78
C GLY A 94 -15.86 -9.39 -24.86
N ARG A 95 -14.71 -9.56 -24.22
CA ARG A 95 -13.52 -8.71 -24.40
C ARG A 95 -12.61 -9.26 -25.48
N GLN A 96 -11.91 -8.36 -26.17
CA GLN A 96 -10.91 -8.72 -27.17
C GLN A 96 -9.83 -9.60 -26.51
N THR A 97 -9.58 -10.79 -27.06
CA THR A 97 -8.53 -11.69 -26.59
C THR A 97 -7.18 -11.13 -27.01
N THR A 98 -6.29 -10.92 -26.05
CA THR A 98 -4.90 -10.55 -26.31
C THR A 98 -4.00 -11.71 -25.95
N THR A 99 -2.92 -11.89 -26.71
CA THR A 99 -1.91 -12.91 -26.45
C THR A 99 -0.69 -12.26 -25.79
N GLU A 100 -0.29 -12.77 -24.64
CA GLU A 100 0.93 -12.36 -23.95
C GLU A 100 2.00 -13.45 -24.09
N LEU A 101 3.17 -13.07 -24.61
CA LEU A 101 4.34 -13.93 -24.69
C LEU A 101 5.15 -13.81 -23.39
N ASN A 102 5.73 -14.92 -22.95
CA ASN A 102 6.49 -15.02 -21.70
C ASN A 102 5.67 -14.52 -20.49
N PHE A 103 4.43 -14.96 -20.40
CA PHE A 103 3.54 -14.65 -19.30
C PHE A 103 4.14 -15.16 -17.98
N VAL A 104 4.16 -14.28 -16.98
CA VAL A 104 4.54 -14.63 -15.60
C VAL A 104 3.54 -13.98 -14.65
N ASP A 105 3.08 -14.77 -13.69
CA ASP A 105 2.25 -14.36 -12.56
C ASP A 105 2.86 -15.01 -11.31
N SER A 106 3.61 -14.24 -10.51
CA SER A 106 4.45 -14.79 -9.45
C SER A 106 4.37 -13.98 -8.16
N TYR A 107 4.10 -14.67 -7.03
CA TYR A 107 4.13 -14.07 -5.70
C TYR A 107 5.49 -13.44 -5.36
N LYS A 108 6.58 -13.93 -5.96
CA LYS A 108 7.94 -13.44 -5.75
C LYS A 108 8.07 -11.98 -6.12
N TYR A 109 7.32 -11.54 -7.13
CA TYR A 109 7.35 -10.15 -7.59
C TYR A 109 6.72 -9.17 -6.60
N ASN A 110 5.76 -9.62 -5.76
CA ASN A 110 5.26 -8.79 -4.66
C ASN A 110 6.41 -8.43 -3.69
N ILE A 111 7.23 -9.43 -3.34
CA ILE A 111 8.36 -9.25 -2.41
C ILE A 111 9.46 -8.41 -3.08
N ALA A 112 9.82 -8.74 -4.32
CA ALA A 112 10.83 -8.01 -5.07
C ALA A 112 10.43 -6.53 -5.26
N ALA A 113 9.17 -6.23 -5.60
CA ALA A 113 8.67 -4.87 -5.74
C ALA A 113 8.76 -4.11 -4.42
N TYR A 114 8.39 -4.72 -3.31
CA TYR A 114 8.52 -4.12 -1.99
C TYR A 114 9.98 -3.79 -1.63
N GLU A 115 10.91 -4.70 -1.90
CA GLU A 115 12.33 -4.44 -1.62
C GLU A 115 12.91 -3.33 -2.54
N VAL A 116 12.53 -3.28 -3.82
CA VAL A 116 12.88 -2.17 -4.71
C VAL A 116 12.26 -0.84 -4.23
N ALA A 117 11.01 -0.85 -3.78
CA ALA A 117 10.35 0.32 -3.21
C ALA A 117 11.10 0.83 -1.97
N ARG A 118 11.59 -0.06 -1.10
CA ARG A 118 12.41 0.31 0.07
C ARG A 118 13.70 1.03 -0.33
N LEU A 119 14.43 0.53 -1.32
CA LEU A 119 15.64 1.19 -1.82
C LEU A 119 15.35 2.61 -2.35
N LEU A 120 14.17 2.82 -2.91
CA LEU A 120 13.73 4.10 -3.44
C LEU A 120 13.01 4.98 -2.40
N GLY A 121 12.73 4.47 -1.18
CA GLY A 121 11.96 5.16 -0.14
C GLY A 121 10.49 5.31 -0.48
N LEU A 122 9.94 4.38 -1.26
CA LEU A 122 8.53 4.28 -1.63
C LEU A 122 7.77 3.19 -0.86
N ASP A 123 8.42 2.54 0.08
CA ASP A 123 7.86 1.47 0.91
C ASP A 123 6.62 1.92 1.72
N HIS A 124 6.55 3.21 2.07
CA HIS A 124 5.36 3.81 2.67
C HIS A 124 4.11 3.81 1.76
N MET A 125 4.28 3.53 0.46
CA MET A 125 3.20 3.37 -0.52
C MET A 125 2.87 1.91 -0.82
N MET A 126 3.38 0.96 -0.03
CA MET A 126 3.13 -0.47 -0.19
C MET A 126 2.93 -1.13 1.17
N PRO A 127 2.11 -2.20 1.27
CA PRO A 127 2.14 -3.04 2.46
C PRO A 127 3.51 -3.72 2.57
N VAL A 128 3.92 -4.05 3.79
CA VAL A 128 5.11 -4.88 4.03
C VAL A 128 4.85 -6.27 3.47
N TYR A 129 5.77 -6.78 2.65
CA TYR A 129 5.72 -8.12 2.08
C TYR A 129 6.88 -8.97 2.59
N VAL A 130 6.61 -10.25 2.89
CA VAL A 130 7.64 -11.26 3.17
C VAL A 130 7.26 -12.59 2.52
N GLU A 131 8.22 -13.48 2.35
CA GLU A 131 7.94 -14.87 2.00
C GLU A 131 7.53 -15.65 3.23
N ARG A 132 6.52 -16.54 3.08
CA ARG A 132 6.06 -17.45 4.12
C ARG A 132 5.57 -18.76 3.52
N LYS A 133 5.81 -19.88 4.23
CA LYS A 133 5.16 -21.15 3.95
C LYS A 133 3.90 -21.27 4.79
N TRP A 134 2.75 -21.48 4.14
CA TRP A 134 1.46 -21.68 4.79
C TRP A 134 0.56 -22.60 3.96
N GLY A 135 -0.21 -23.49 4.62
CA GLY A 135 -1.12 -24.41 3.93
C GLY A 135 -0.43 -25.36 2.94
N GLY A 136 0.84 -25.72 3.19
CA GLY A 136 1.63 -26.57 2.30
C GLY A 136 2.28 -25.83 1.12
N GLN A 137 1.98 -24.54 0.92
CA GLN A 137 2.49 -23.72 -0.19
C GLN A 137 3.48 -22.66 0.33
N VAL A 138 4.44 -22.26 -0.51
CA VAL A 138 5.26 -21.07 -0.31
C VAL A 138 4.63 -19.93 -1.08
N GLY A 139 4.59 -18.74 -0.47
CA GLY A 139 3.97 -17.57 -1.09
C GLY A 139 4.40 -16.27 -0.44
N SER A 140 3.96 -15.15 -0.99
CA SER A 140 4.06 -13.86 -0.33
C SER A 140 2.94 -13.70 0.69
N ILE A 141 3.29 -13.13 1.83
CA ILE A 141 2.31 -12.65 2.81
C ILE A 141 2.55 -11.17 3.05
N SER A 142 1.47 -10.39 3.04
CA SER A 142 1.55 -8.93 3.23
C SER A 142 0.70 -8.48 4.39
N TRP A 143 1.12 -7.39 5.04
CA TRP A 143 0.34 -6.68 6.04
C TRP A 143 -0.96 -6.16 5.44
N PHE A 144 -2.11 -6.52 5.99
CA PHE A 144 -3.39 -6.02 5.48
C PHE A 144 -3.56 -4.54 5.82
N VAL A 145 -3.78 -3.72 4.79
CA VAL A 145 -4.01 -2.28 4.95
C VAL A 145 -5.50 -2.00 4.81
N PRO A 146 -6.17 -1.51 5.86
CA PRO A 146 -7.54 -1.04 5.74
C PRO A 146 -7.62 0.12 4.75
N SER A 147 -8.49 0.01 3.76
CA SER A 147 -8.68 1.04 2.74
C SER A 147 -10.09 1.63 2.81
N LEU A 148 -10.20 2.92 2.52
CA LEU A 148 -11.47 3.62 2.35
C LEU A 148 -12.16 3.16 1.06
N MET A 149 -11.39 3.06 -0.04
CA MET A 149 -11.84 2.62 -1.37
C MET A 149 -10.61 2.26 -2.23
N ASP A 150 -10.83 1.77 -3.43
CA ASP A 150 -9.83 1.72 -4.48
C ASP A 150 -10.02 2.89 -5.48
N GLU A 151 -9.03 3.11 -6.34
CA GLU A 151 -9.04 4.21 -7.32
C GLU A 151 -10.15 4.05 -8.37
N SER A 152 -10.54 2.82 -8.71
CA SER A 152 -11.66 2.56 -9.60
C SER A 152 -12.98 3.06 -9.00
N GLU A 153 -13.18 2.77 -7.71
CA GLU A 153 -14.35 3.21 -6.97
C GLU A 153 -14.36 4.75 -6.82
N ARG A 154 -13.19 5.35 -6.48
CA ARG A 154 -13.06 6.81 -6.38
C ARG A 154 -13.48 7.51 -7.67
N LEU A 155 -12.95 7.06 -8.81
CA LEU A 155 -13.28 7.64 -10.12
C LEU A 155 -14.75 7.42 -10.49
N LYS A 156 -15.29 6.21 -10.26
CA LYS A 156 -16.70 5.91 -10.51
C LYS A 156 -17.63 6.80 -9.70
N LYS A 157 -17.30 7.08 -8.45
CA LYS A 157 -18.07 7.96 -7.55
C LYS A 157 -17.73 9.43 -7.72
N LYS A 158 -16.75 9.78 -8.58
CA LYS A 158 -16.27 11.16 -8.81
C LYS A 158 -15.82 11.89 -7.53
N ILE A 159 -15.28 11.14 -6.56
CA ILE A 159 -14.81 11.71 -5.30
C ILE A 159 -13.48 12.44 -5.54
N GLN A 160 -13.40 13.71 -5.12
CA GLN A 160 -12.17 14.49 -5.21
C GLN A 160 -11.30 14.28 -3.96
N PRO A 161 -9.96 14.21 -4.13
CA PRO A 161 -9.07 14.15 -2.99
C PRO A 161 -9.09 15.48 -2.22
N PRO A 162 -8.97 15.47 -0.88
CA PRO A 162 -8.98 16.68 -0.07
C PRO A 162 -7.78 17.60 -0.36
N ASN A 163 -6.65 17.03 -0.76
CA ASN A 163 -5.46 17.75 -1.21
C ASN A 163 -5.04 17.26 -2.61
N PRO A 164 -5.49 17.94 -3.69
CA PRO A 164 -5.16 17.54 -5.06
C PRO A 164 -3.65 17.53 -5.38
N THR A 165 -2.88 18.44 -4.78
CA THR A 165 -1.44 18.50 -5.00
C THR A 165 -0.74 17.28 -4.44
N GLU A 166 -0.99 16.93 -3.18
CA GLU A 166 -0.43 15.74 -2.55
C GLU A 166 -0.89 14.45 -3.25
N TRP A 167 -2.16 14.40 -3.64
CA TRP A 167 -2.71 13.29 -4.42
C TRP A 167 -1.96 13.09 -5.73
N ASN A 168 -1.77 14.16 -6.50
CA ASN A 168 -1.06 14.09 -7.77
C ASN A 168 0.40 13.65 -7.59
N GLN A 169 1.09 14.12 -6.54
CA GLN A 169 2.45 13.69 -6.22
C GLN A 169 2.52 12.18 -5.93
N GLN A 170 1.57 11.64 -5.17
CA GLN A 170 1.48 10.19 -4.93
C GLN A 170 1.24 9.42 -6.24
N MET A 171 0.35 9.93 -7.11
CA MET A 171 0.06 9.30 -8.40
C MET A 171 1.24 9.36 -9.37
N TYR A 172 2.07 10.43 -9.34
CA TYR A 172 3.32 10.49 -10.11
C TYR A 172 4.33 9.44 -9.62
N ARG A 173 4.51 9.28 -8.30
CA ARG A 173 5.38 8.24 -7.73
C ARG A 173 4.90 6.84 -8.13
N MET A 174 3.59 6.57 -8.01
CA MET A 174 2.98 5.30 -8.39
C MET A 174 3.21 4.96 -9.87
N ARG A 175 2.96 5.90 -10.80
CA ARG A 175 3.15 5.69 -12.24
C ARG A 175 4.61 5.44 -12.58
N LEU A 176 5.52 6.22 -11.99
CA LEU A 176 6.96 6.03 -12.17
C LEU A 176 7.38 4.63 -11.69
N PHE A 177 6.98 4.24 -10.48
CA PHE A 177 7.32 2.93 -9.93
C PHE A 177 6.76 1.79 -10.77
N SER A 178 5.50 1.88 -11.19
CA SER A 178 4.88 0.88 -12.09
C SER A 178 5.61 0.77 -13.43
N SER A 179 6.11 1.89 -13.98
CA SER A 179 6.92 1.88 -15.20
C SER A 179 8.32 1.26 -14.96
N LEU A 180 8.96 1.57 -13.83
CA LEU A 180 10.26 1.01 -13.45
C LEU A 180 10.21 -0.52 -13.35
N VAL A 181 9.26 -1.05 -12.58
CA VAL A 181 9.11 -2.50 -12.40
C VAL A 181 8.35 -3.15 -13.56
N ARG A 182 7.87 -2.39 -14.53
CA ARG A 182 7.02 -2.82 -15.66
C ARG A 182 5.89 -3.73 -15.18
N ASP A 183 5.03 -3.17 -14.36
CA ASP A 183 3.84 -3.84 -13.89
C ASP A 183 2.73 -3.78 -14.95
N THR A 184 2.48 -4.90 -15.61
CA THR A 184 1.51 -4.99 -16.73
C THR A 184 0.06 -5.11 -16.26
N ASP A 185 -0.18 -5.25 -14.96
CA ASP A 185 -1.52 -5.36 -14.37
C ASP A 185 -1.81 -4.26 -13.35
N ARG A 186 -1.19 -3.06 -13.48
CA ARG A 186 -1.51 -1.91 -12.64
C ARG A 186 -2.88 -1.35 -13.00
N ASN A 187 -3.93 -2.12 -12.70
CA ASN A 187 -5.30 -1.65 -12.81
C ASN A 187 -5.68 -0.81 -11.58
N LEU A 188 -6.79 -0.07 -11.71
CA LEU A 188 -7.20 0.89 -10.68
C LEU A 188 -7.68 0.22 -9.38
N THR A 189 -8.03 -1.06 -9.40
CA THR A 189 -8.42 -1.80 -8.18
C THR A 189 -7.22 -2.23 -7.34
N ASN A 190 -6.00 -2.22 -7.93
CA ASN A 190 -4.72 -2.49 -7.27
C ASN A 190 -4.07 -1.21 -6.70
N VAL A 191 -4.81 -0.10 -6.71
CA VAL A 191 -4.43 1.18 -6.10
C VAL A 191 -5.43 1.49 -5.00
N LEU A 192 -5.07 1.14 -3.74
CA LEU A 192 -5.93 1.39 -2.59
C LEU A 192 -5.72 2.81 -2.06
N ILE A 193 -6.77 3.36 -1.50
CA ILE A 193 -6.78 4.69 -0.86
C ILE A 193 -7.11 4.49 0.61
N THR A 194 -6.20 4.86 1.50
CA THR A 194 -6.42 4.75 2.94
C THR A 194 -7.39 5.83 3.44
N HIS A 195 -7.85 5.70 4.69
CA HIS A 195 -8.67 6.74 5.34
C HIS A 195 -7.95 8.09 5.47
N GLN A 196 -6.61 8.11 5.44
CA GLN A 196 -5.78 9.32 5.42
C GLN A 196 -5.43 9.79 4.00
N TRP A 197 -6.10 9.28 2.98
CA TRP A 197 -5.86 9.60 1.57
C TRP A 197 -4.43 9.28 1.09
N LYS A 198 -3.81 8.26 1.67
CA LYS A 198 -2.54 7.73 1.17
C LYS A 198 -2.80 6.64 0.14
N VAL A 199 -2.04 6.68 -0.94
CA VAL A 199 -2.04 5.66 -1.98
C VAL A 199 -1.24 4.46 -1.50
N MET A 200 -1.84 3.26 -1.61
CA MET A 200 -1.20 1.98 -1.32
C MET A 200 -1.26 1.10 -2.56
N MET A 201 -0.10 0.80 -3.12
CA MET A 201 0.05 -0.09 -4.26
C MET A 201 0.09 -1.54 -3.79
N ILE A 202 -0.77 -2.38 -4.35
CA ILE A 202 -0.82 -3.82 -4.05
C ILE A 202 -0.73 -4.62 -5.35
N ASP A 203 -0.48 -5.93 -5.21
CA ASP A 203 -0.52 -6.91 -6.29
C ASP A 203 0.43 -6.60 -7.46
N PHE A 204 1.70 -6.95 -7.28
CA PHE A 204 2.76 -6.83 -8.29
C PHE A 204 3.09 -8.17 -8.96
N THR A 205 2.23 -9.18 -8.84
CA THR A 205 2.51 -10.55 -9.33
C THR A 205 2.82 -10.60 -10.84
N ARG A 206 2.44 -9.56 -11.59
CA ARG A 206 2.68 -9.42 -13.03
C ARG A 206 3.70 -8.33 -13.40
N ALA A 207 4.58 -7.97 -12.46
CA ALA A 207 5.67 -7.03 -12.67
C ALA A 207 6.93 -7.69 -13.30
N PHE A 208 8.01 -6.95 -13.40
CA PHE A 208 9.36 -7.36 -13.81
C PHE A 208 9.46 -8.04 -15.18
N ARG A 209 8.67 -7.55 -16.15
CA ARG A 209 8.73 -8.03 -17.54
C ARG A 209 10.09 -7.72 -18.17
N LEU A 210 10.50 -8.57 -19.13
CA LEU A 210 11.81 -8.53 -19.78
C LEU A 210 11.99 -7.36 -20.76
N GLN A 211 10.87 -6.74 -21.21
CA GLN A 211 10.94 -5.61 -22.14
C GLN A 211 11.55 -4.38 -21.47
N PRO A 212 12.59 -3.79 -22.04
CA PRO A 212 13.28 -2.64 -21.44
C PRO A 212 12.59 -1.29 -21.67
N GLU A 213 11.60 -1.21 -22.56
CA GLU A 213 10.92 0.03 -22.90
C GLU A 213 10.05 0.53 -21.73
N LEU A 214 9.90 1.86 -21.63
CA LEU A 214 9.01 2.47 -20.66
C LEU A 214 7.54 2.31 -21.07
N MET A 215 6.70 2.03 -20.08
CA MET A 215 5.25 2.07 -20.25
C MET A 215 4.73 3.49 -20.02
N HIS A 216 3.73 3.89 -20.80
CA HIS A 216 2.99 5.15 -20.60
C HIS A 216 3.88 6.37 -20.39
N GLN A 217 4.98 6.48 -21.16
CA GLN A 217 5.99 7.54 -21.00
C GLN A 217 5.38 8.96 -21.01
N LYS A 218 4.27 9.17 -21.73
CA LYS A 218 3.55 10.46 -21.78
C LYS A 218 2.99 10.89 -20.40
N ASP A 219 2.73 9.94 -19.52
CA ASP A 219 2.18 10.19 -18.19
C ASP A 219 3.27 10.47 -17.14
N LEU A 220 4.55 10.34 -17.53
CA LEU A 220 5.72 10.59 -16.71
C LEU A 220 6.16 12.06 -16.84
N ALA A 221 5.34 12.98 -16.30
CA ALA A 221 5.55 14.43 -16.47
C ALA A 221 6.30 15.08 -15.30
N LYS A 222 6.19 14.53 -14.10
CA LYS A 222 6.80 15.08 -12.88
C LYS A 222 7.42 13.99 -12.01
N ILE A 223 8.46 14.36 -11.26
CA ILE A 223 9.16 13.43 -10.34
C ILE A 223 9.53 14.16 -9.04
N ASP A 224 9.47 13.42 -7.95
CA ASP A 224 10.05 13.84 -6.66
C ASP A 224 11.57 13.98 -6.79
N ARG A 225 12.16 15.10 -6.32
CA ARG A 225 13.60 15.38 -6.42
C ARG A 225 14.45 14.30 -5.74
N ASN A 226 14.04 13.86 -4.54
CA ASN A 226 14.78 12.83 -3.80
C ASN A 226 14.64 11.46 -4.48
N LEU A 227 13.48 11.17 -5.07
CA LEU A 227 13.27 9.93 -5.80
C LEU A 227 14.16 9.87 -7.05
N LEU A 228 14.32 10.98 -7.79
CA LEU A 228 15.24 11.05 -8.92
C LEU A 228 16.67 10.77 -8.48
N ALA A 229 17.14 11.40 -7.41
CA ALA A 229 18.48 11.17 -6.86
C ALA A 229 18.69 9.71 -6.41
N LYS A 230 17.68 9.10 -5.77
CA LYS A 230 17.72 7.68 -5.40
C LYS A 230 17.75 6.76 -6.63
N MET A 231 17.03 7.10 -7.69
CA MET A 231 17.09 6.33 -8.93
C MET A 231 18.48 6.43 -9.59
N GLU A 232 19.12 7.61 -9.57
CA GLU A 232 20.47 7.79 -10.09
C GLU A 232 21.51 6.96 -9.32
N SER A 233 21.36 6.86 -8.00
CA SER A 233 22.27 6.11 -7.14
C SER A 233 21.94 4.61 -7.06
N LEU A 234 20.80 4.16 -7.58
CA LEU A 234 20.38 2.76 -7.54
C LEU A 234 21.32 1.90 -8.40
N THR A 235 21.96 0.90 -7.81
CA THR A 235 22.86 0.01 -8.53
C THR A 235 22.24 -1.38 -8.75
N ARG A 236 22.73 -2.08 -9.76
CA ARG A 236 22.34 -3.47 -10.01
C ARG A 236 22.61 -4.37 -8.81
N ASP A 237 23.76 -4.18 -8.15
CA ASP A 237 24.15 -5.00 -7.01
C ASP A 237 23.29 -4.74 -5.78
N SER A 238 22.95 -3.47 -5.49
CA SER A 238 22.04 -3.15 -4.39
C SER A 238 20.64 -3.77 -4.58
N VAL A 239 20.13 -3.76 -5.82
CA VAL A 239 18.85 -4.40 -6.12
C VAL A 239 18.96 -5.93 -6.03
N LYS A 240 20.03 -6.52 -6.57
CA LYS A 240 20.28 -7.97 -6.48
C LYS A 240 20.35 -8.45 -5.03
N GLU A 241 21.06 -7.71 -4.18
CA GLU A 241 21.16 -8.04 -2.76
C GLU A 241 19.79 -7.94 -2.05
N ALA A 242 19.03 -6.87 -2.31
CA ALA A 242 17.73 -6.67 -1.69
C ALA A 242 16.68 -7.68 -2.16
N THR A 243 16.66 -8.01 -3.45
CA THR A 243 15.67 -8.91 -4.04
C THR A 243 16.09 -10.39 -3.99
N LYS A 244 17.37 -10.68 -3.72
CA LYS A 244 17.91 -12.06 -3.64
C LYS A 244 17.47 -12.93 -4.82
N ASP A 245 16.80 -14.04 -4.52
CA ASP A 245 16.35 -15.04 -5.51
C ASP A 245 14.93 -14.76 -6.04
N PHE A 246 14.33 -13.61 -5.72
CA PHE A 246 12.99 -13.28 -6.19
C PHE A 246 12.97 -12.74 -7.62
N LEU A 247 14.11 -12.28 -8.15
CA LEU A 247 14.27 -11.84 -9.54
C LEU A 247 15.30 -12.70 -10.28
N MET A 248 14.97 -13.05 -11.51
CA MET A 248 15.96 -13.66 -12.42
C MET A 248 16.92 -12.57 -12.96
N PRO A 249 18.16 -12.95 -13.34
CA PRO A 249 19.14 -11.98 -13.86
C PRO A 249 18.62 -11.10 -15.01
N GLY A 250 17.86 -11.69 -15.96
CA GLY A 250 17.30 -10.95 -17.08
C GLY A 250 16.20 -9.95 -16.68
N GLU A 251 15.40 -10.28 -15.67
CA GLU A 251 14.38 -9.39 -15.10
C GLU A 251 15.02 -8.17 -14.42
N LEU A 252 16.09 -8.43 -13.65
CA LEU A 252 16.90 -7.40 -13.01
C LEU A 252 17.56 -6.49 -14.07
N ASP A 253 18.17 -7.05 -15.11
CA ASP A 253 18.83 -6.29 -16.16
C ASP A 253 17.84 -5.42 -16.94
N ALA A 254 16.65 -5.94 -17.24
CA ALA A 254 15.58 -5.19 -17.90
C ALA A 254 15.07 -4.04 -17.01
N MET A 255 14.92 -4.26 -15.69
CA MET A 255 14.54 -3.21 -14.76
C MET A 255 15.62 -2.11 -14.69
N MET A 256 16.90 -2.47 -14.62
CA MET A 256 18.00 -1.48 -14.60
C MET A 256 18.06 -0.65 -15.90
N LYS A 257 17.80 -1.25 -17.05
CA LYS A 257 17.65 -0.49 -18.31
C LYS A 257 16.49 0.50 -18.27
N ARG A 258 15.35 0.11 -17.70
CA ARG A 258 14.22 1.03 -17.48
C ARG A 258 14.58 2.15 -16.51
N ARG A 259 15.35 1.86 -15.43
CA ARG A 259 15.87 2.88 -14.53
C ARG A 259 16.68 3.93 -15.30
N ASP A 260 17.59 3.49 -16.18
CA ASP A 260 18.42 4.40 -16.97
C ASP A 260 17.57 5.25 -17.92
N LEU A 261 16.57 4.63 -18.58
CA LEU A 261 15.64 5.35 -19.45
C LEU A 261 14.78 6.37 -18.69
N LEU A 262 14.32 6.04 -17.47
CA LEU A 262 13.56 6.98 -16.63
C LEU A 262 14.41 8.17 -16.20
N VAL A 263 15.64 7.93 -15.76
CA VAL A 263 16.60 9.01 -15.40
C VAL A 263 16.86 9.91 -16.60
N ALA A 264 17.15 9.32 -17.76
CA ALA A 264 17.39 10.08 -19.00
C ALA A 264 16.15 10.89 -19.41
N HIS A 265 14.96 10.31 -19.31
CA HIS A 265 13.68 10.98 -19.60
C HIS A 265 13.48 12.23 -18.74
N PHE A 266 13.65 12.12 -17.42
CA PHE A 266 13.45 13.26 -16.53
C PHE A 266 14.55 14.31 -16.68
N LYS A 267 15.81 13.92 -16.90
CA LYS A 267 16.89 14.88 -17.22
C LYS A 267 16.58 15.66 -18.50
N LYS A 268 16.05 14.99 -19.52
CA LYS A 268 15.61 15.65 -20.75
C LYS A 268 14.47 16.65 -20.48
N LEU A 269 13.43 16.23 -19.75
CA LEU A 269 12.32 17.12 -19.39
C LEU A 269 12.80 18.34 -18.59
N ILE A 270 13.72 18.16 -17.64
CA ILE A 270 14.31 19.26 -16.86
C ILE A 270 15.05 20.23 -17.77
N ALA A 271 15.84 19.72 -18.73
CA ALA A 271 16.57 20.56 -19.67
C ALA A 271 15.64 21.35 -20.61
N GLU A 272 14.51 20.78 -21.01
CA GLU A 272 13.55 21.40 -21.94
C GLU A 272 12.58 22.35 -21.25
N LEU A 273 12.12 22.02 -20.03
CA LEU A 273 11.01 22.69 -19.34
C LEU A 273 11.44 23.48 -18.10
N GLY A 274 12.62 23.21 -17.57
CA GLY A 274 13.11 23.73 -16.29
C GLY A 274 12.70 22.85 -15.09
N GLU A 275 13.50 22.90 -14.02
CA GLU A 275 13.29 22.11 -12.81
C GLU A 275 11.92 22.37 -12.16
N GLU A 276 11.50 23.62 -12.09
CA GLU A 276 10.23 24.03 -11.43
C GLU A 276 8.99 23.37 -12.01
N LYS A 277 9.02 23.02 -13.30
CA LYS A 277 7.88 22.36 -13.98
C LYS A 277 7.91 20.84 -13.81
N VAL A 278 9.09 20.25 -13.56
CA VAL A 278 9.31 18.81 -13.58
C VAL A 278 9.49 18.24 -12.18
N LEU A 279 10.21 18.96 -11.30
CA LEU A 279 10.52 18.50 -9.95
C LEU A 279 9.50 19.02 -8.91
N TYR A 280 9.29 18.23 -7.83
CA TYR A 280 8.53 18.64 -6.65
C TYR A 280 9.18 18.07 -5.39
#